data_e6b696640e891c8a3c303994b88dac0e
#
_entry.id   e6b696640e891c8a3c303994b88dac0e
#
_cell.length_a   1.000
_cell.length_b   1.000
_cell.length_c   1.000
_cell.angle_alpha   90.00
_cell.angle_beta   90.00
_cell.angle_gamma   90.00
#
_symmetry.space_group_name_H-M   'P 1'
#
loop_
_entity.id
_entity.type
_entity.pdbx_description
1 polymer ?
#
loop_
_entity_poly.entity_id
_entity_poly.type
_entity_poly.pdbx_seq_one_letter_code
_entity_poly.pdbx_strand_id
1 'polypeptide(L)'
;MLLRTLLTLAVMTTCAMAFHDNTYAVFELREQLLRLTLNLWELLAQLEYASEPLRQRVYLDIAHVQSEITSTIAELLRLDTLQHPRSE
;
A
#
# COMPACT_ATOMS: atom_id res chain seq x y z
N MET A 1 -4.34 -5.13 16.39
CA MET A 1 -5.42 -4.22 16.00
C MET A 1 -5.32 -2.89 16.68
N LEU A 2 -5.00 -2.90 17.98
CA LEU A 2 -4.84 -1.64 18.69
C LEU A 2 -3.72 -0.80 18.13
N LEU A 3 -2.60 -1.46 17.84
CA LEU A 3 -1.45 -0.76 17.27
C LEU A 3 -1.78 -0.08 15.96
N ARG A 4 -2.55 -0.78 15.13
CA ARG A 4 -2.93 -0.23 13.84
C ARG A 4 -3.84 0.98 13.99
N THR A 5 -4.77 0.92 14.94
CA THR A 5 -5.67 2.03 15.20
C THR A 5 -4.88 3.25 15.68
N LEU A 6 -3.92 3.03 16.56
CA LEU A 6 -3.09 4.11 17.07
C LEU A 6 -2.26 4.74 15.96
N LEU A 7 -1.72 3.91 15.07
CA LEU A 7 -0.95 4.40 13.93
C LEU A 7 -1.81 5.24 13.01
N THR A 8 -3.03 4.79 12.74
CA THR A 8 -3.93 5.53 11.89
C THR A 8 -4.27 6.88 12.49
N LEU A 9 -4.53 6.91 13.79
CA LEU A 9 -4.83 8.16 14.47
C LEU A 9 -3.65 9.11 14.42
N ALA A 10 -2.45 8.61 14.65
CA ALA A 10 -1.26 9.45 14.61
C ALA A 10 -1.06 10.03 13.21
N VAL A 11 -1.27 9.23 12.18
CA VAL A 11 -1.12 9.69 10.81
C VAL A 11 -2.16 10.76 10.49
N MET A 12 -3.39 10.55 10.91
CA MET A 12 -4.45 11.52 10.65
C MET A 12 -4.19 12.84 11.35
N THR A 13 -3.70 12.77 12.58
CA THR A 13 -3.36 13.97 13.32
C THR A 13 -2.25 14.75 12.62
N THR A 14 -1.24 14.03 12.16
CA THR A 14 -0.13 14.64 11.43
C THR A 14 -0.62 15.30 10.16
N CYS A 15 -1.51 14.63 9.43
CA CYS A 15 -2.06 15.18 8.21
C CYS A 15 -2.82 16.47 8.46
N ALA A 16 -3.61 16.49 9.54
CA ALA A 16 -4.39 17.67 9.89
C ALA A 16 -3.50 18.87 10.16
N MET A 17 -2.31 18.62 10.68
CA MET A 17 -1.39 19.70 11.01
C MET A 17 -0.55 20.16 9.81
N ALA A 18 -0.39 19.30 8.83
CA ALA A 18 0.51 19.58 7.72
C ALA A 18 -0.08 20.53 6.66
N PHE A 19 -1.36 20.41 6.39
CA PHE A 19 -2.06 21.28 5.43
C PHE A 19 -1.53 21.23 4.01
N HIS A 20 -0.82 20.17 3.65
CA HIS A 20 -0.28 20.05 2.31
C HIS A 20 -1.09 19.05 1.54
N ASP A 21 -1.51 19.46 0.35
CA ASP A 21 -2.37 18.64 -0.48
C ASP A 21 -1.78 17.27 -0.74
N ASN A 22 -0.50 17.23 -1.08
CA ASN A 22 0.14 15.98 -1.42
C ASN A 22 0.47 15.14 -0.21
N THR A 23 0.58 15.76 0.97
CA THR A 23 0.90 15.02 2.18
C THR A 23 -0.17 14.01 2.50
N TYR A 24 -1.44 14.43 2.40
CA TYR A 24 -2.53 13.51 2.68
C TYR A 24 -2.56 12.37 1.68
N ALA A 25 -2.37 12.68 0.40
CA ALA A 25 -2.35 11.66 -0.63
C ALA A 25 -1.22 10.67 -0.42
N VAL A 26 -0.06 11.16 -0.02
CA VAL A 26 1.09 10.28 0.24
C VAL A 26 0.80 9.35 1.40
N PHE A 27 0.21 9.85 2.46
CA PHE A 27 -0.13 9.01 3.59
C PHE A 27 -1.15 7.95 3.22
N GLU A 28 -2.15 8.33 2.43
CA GLU A 28 -3.16 7.37 1.99
C GLU A 28 -2.54 6.27 1.14
N LEU A 29 -1.65 6.65 0.24
CA LEU A 29 -1.01 5.68 -0.63
C LEU A 29 -0.09 4.76 0.15
N ARG A 30 0.61 5.30 1.15
CA ARG A 30 1.45 4.47 2.00
C ARG A 30 0.63 3.45 2.78
N GLU A 31 -0.51 3.88 3.31
CA GLU A 31 -1.38 2.96 4.02
C GLU A 31 -1.94 1.90 3.09
N GLN A 32 -2.31 2.31 1.88
CA GLN A 32 -2.78 1.37 0.87
C GLN A 32 -1.69 0.37 0.52
N LEU A 33 -0.46 0.84 0.38
CA LEU A 33 0.66 -0.04 0.07
C LEU A 33 0.87 -1.05 1.18
N LEU A 34 0.75 -0.61 2.42
CA LEU A 34 0.89 -1.52 3.55
C LEU A 34 -0.18 -2.58 3.53
N ARG A 35 -1.43 -2.19 3.29
CA ARG A 35 -2.52 -3.16 3.23
C ARG A 35 -2.33 -4.15 2.09
N LEU A 36 -1.86 -3.67 0.95
CA LEU A 36 -1.60 -4.55 -0.18
C LEU A 36 -0.48 -5.54 0.14
N THR A 37 0.55 -5.06 0.83
CA THR A 37 1.65 -5.92 1.23
C THR A 37 1.18 -7.01 2.18
N LEU A 38 0.36 -6.65 3.16
CA LEU A 38 -0.18 -7.64 4.09
C LEU A 38 -1.07 -8.64 3.36
N ASN A 39 -1.84 -8.16 2.40
CA ASN A 39 -2.68 -9.04 1.59
C ASN A 39 -1.83 -10.02 0.79
N LEU A 40 -0.73 -9.54 0.24
CA LEU A 40 0.18 -10.40 -0.50
C LEU A 40 0.76 -11.48 0.40
N TRP A 41 1.16 -11.11 1.61
CA TRP A 41 1.68 -12.08 2.56
C TRP A 41 0.65 -13.16 2.87
N GLU A 42 -0.59 -12.76 3.05
CA GLU A 42 -1.67 -13.71 3.30
C GLU A 42 -1.85 -14.66 2.12
N LEU A 43 -1.81 -14.13 0.92
CA LEU A 43 -1.96 -14.96 -0.28
C LEU A 43 -0.81 -15.94 -0.42
N LEU A 44 0.40 -15.50 -0.11
CA LEU A 44 1.55 -16.38 -0.17
C LEU A 44 1.44 -17.50 0.86
N ALA A 45 0.91 -17.19 2.04
CA ALA A 45 0.67 -18.22 3.04
C ALA A 45 -0.38 -19.21 2.58
N GLN A 46 -1.45 -18.73 1.95
CA GLN A 46 -2.46 -19.60 1.42
C GLN A 46 -1.92 -20.53 0.35
N LEU A 47 -0.99 -20.03 -0.43
CA LEU A 47 -0.42 -20.80 -1.52
C LEU A 47 0.27 -22.06 -1.02
N GLU A 48 0.86 -22.00 0.17
CA GLU A 48 1.54 -23.15 0.73
C GLU A 48 0.59 -24.32 1.02
N TYR A 49 -0.67 -24.01 1.31
CA TYR A 49 -1.64 -25.03 1.68
C TYR A 49 -2.69 -25.27 0.62
N ALA A 50 -2.65 -24.51 -0.45
CA ALA A 50 -3.67 -24.62 -1.48
C ALA A 50 -3.35 -25.76 -2.43
N SER A 51 -4.40 -26.47 -2.83
CA SER A 51 -4.28 -27.50 -3.85
C SER A 51 -4.95 -27.00 -5.12
N GLU A 52 -4.71 -27.72 -6.20
CA GLU A 52 -5.38 -27.39 -7.45
C GLU A 52 -6.87 -27.63 -7.31
N PRO A 53 -7.76 -26.84 -7.84
CA PRO A 53 -7.54 -25.64 -8.66
C PRO A 53 -7.44 -24.34 -7.86
N LEU A 54 -7.55 -24.42 -6.54
CA LEU A 54 -7.48 -23.23 -5.69
C LEU A 54 -6.15 -22.52 -5.86
N ARG A 55 -5.11 -23.29 -6.09
CA ARG A 55 -3.76 -22.75 -6.27
C ARG A 55 -3.69 -21.77 -7.43
N GLN A 56 -4.36 -22.12 -8.52
CA GLN A 56 -4.41 -21.23 -9.68
C GLN A 56 -5.08 -19.92 -9.35
N ARG A 57 -6.14 -19.98 -8.58
CA ARG A 57 -6.87 -18.80 -8.18
C ARG A 57 -6.00 -17.90 -7.32
N VAL A 58 -5.24 -18.51 -6.41
CA VAL A 58 -4.34 -17.74 -5.56
C VAL A 58 -3.26 -17.05 -6.40
N TYR A 59 -2.74 -17.73 -7.41
CA TYR A 59 -1.77 -17.11 -8.31
C TYR A 59 -2.35 -15.89 -9.00
N LEU A 60 -3.59 -15.97 -9.44
CA LEU A 60 -4.23 -14.83 -10.09
C LEU A 60 -4.40 -13.67 -9.11
N ASP A 61 -4.78 -13.97 -7.89
CA ASP A 61 -4.94 -12.95 -6.88
C ASP A 61 -3.60 -12.29 -6.55
N ILE A 62 -2.54 -13.09 -6.48
CA ILE A 62 -1.20 -12.56 -6.24
C ILE A 62 -0.80 -11.62 -7.36
N ALA A 63 -1.03 -12.01 -8.60
CA ALA A 63 -0.70 -11.17 -9.73
C ALA A 63 -1.46 -9.85 -9.68
N HIS A 64 -2.72 -9.90 -9.29
CA HIS A 64 -3.54 -8.70 -9.18
C HIS A 64 -3.00 -7.76 -8.10
N VAL A 65 -2.68 -8.32 -6.93
CA VAL A 65 -2.15 -7.52 -5.83
C VAL A 65 -0.80 -6.92 -6.21
N GLN A 66 0.05 -7.68 -6.88
CA GLN A 66 1.34 -7.16 -7.32
C GLN A 66 1.18 -6.00 -8.29
N SER A 67 0.19 -6.09 -9.16
CA SER A 67 -0.08 -5.01 -10.09
C SER A 67 -0.51 -3.75 -9.35
N GLU A 68 -1.35 -3.92 -8.34
CA GLU A 68 -1.78 -2.78 -7.54
C GLU A 68 -0.65 -2.19 -6.72
N ILE A 69 0.24 -3.03 -6.20
CA ILE A 69 1.41 -2.55 -5.47
C ILE A 69 2.28 -1.70 -6.40
N THR A 70 2.52 -2.19 -7.61
CA THR A 70 3.32 -1.46 -8.58
C THR A 70 2.69 -0.11 -8.92
N SER A 71 1.37 -0.09 -9.13
CA SER A 71 0.66 1.15 -9.41
C SER A 71 0.77 2.13 -8.26
N THR A 72 0.63 1.63 -7.04
CA THR A 72 0.70 2.47 -5.85
C THR A 72 2.09 3.07 -5.70
N ILE A 73 3.12 2.27 -5.92
CA ILE A 73 4.48 2.76 -5.85
C ILE A 73 4.74 3.82 -6.91
N ALA A 74 4.25 3.58 -8.12
CA ALA A 74 4.41 4.55 -9.20
C ALA A 74 3.74 5.88 -8.85
N GLU A 75 2.58 5.82 -8.24
CA GLU A 75 1.88 7.03 -7.84
C GLU A 75 2.62 7.75 -6.72
N LEU A 76 3.17 7.01 -5.78
CA LEU A 76 3.97 7.61 -4.71
C LEU A 76 5.19 8.32 -5.26
N LEU A 77 5.86 7.68 -6.23
CA LEU A 77 7.03 8.30 -6.85
C LEU A 77 6.65 9.56 -7.62
N ARG A 78 5.51 9.53 -8.27
CA ARG A 78 5.03 10.71 -8.99
C ARG A 78 4.78 11.87 -8.03
N LEU A 79 4.14 11.59 -6.92
CA LEU A 79 3.85 12.63 -5.93
C LEU A 79 5.12 13.14 -5.28
N ASP A 80 6.06 12.25 -5.01
CA ASP A 80 7.33 12.65 -4.44
C ASP A 80 8.07 13.58 -5.37
N THR A 81 8.05 13.29 -6.67
CA THR A 81 8.69 14.14 -7.65
C THR A 81 8.07 15.51 -7.69
N LEU A 82 6.74 15.60 -7.56
CA LEU A 82 6.04 16.86 -7.54
C LEU A 82 6.36 17.68 -6.29
N GLN A 83 6.45 16.99 -5.15
CA GLN A 83 6.72 17.64 -3.88
C GLN A 83 8.16 18.12 -3.77
N HIS A 84 9.08 17.33 -4.28
CA HIS A 84 10.51 17.61 -4.18
C HIS A 84 11.12 17.54 -5.57
N PRO A 85 10.78 18.50 -6.42
CA PRO A 85 11.33 18.48 -7.77
C PRO A 85 12.85 18.58 -7.71
N ARG A 86 13.49 17.72 -8.46
CA ARG A 86 14.93 17.73 -8.51
C ARG A 86 15.39 18.90 -9.37
N SER A 87 16.11 19.77 -8.78
CA SER A 87 16.67 20.86 -9.54
C SER A 87 18.04 20.40 -10.03
N GLU A 88 18.10 20.11 -11.30
CA GLU A 88 19.36 19.63 -11.84
C GLU A 88 19.96 20.58 -12.81
#